data_9aaece72ff3e5b7e8414fa2401dab727
#
_entry.id   9aaece72ff3e5b7e8414fa2401dab727
#
_cell.length_a   1.000
_cell.length_b   1.000
_cell.length_c   1.000
_cell.angle_alpha   90.00
_cell.angle_beta   90.00
_cell.angle_gamma   90.00
#
_symmetry.space_group_name_H-M   'P 1'
#
loop_
_entity.id
_entity.type
_entity.pdbx_description
1 polymer ?
#
loop_
_entity_poly.entity_id
_entity_poly.type
_entity_poly.pdbx_seq_one_letter_code
_entity_poly.pdbx_strand_id
1 'polypeptide(L)'
;MSFIAILFLLNGCFYTNSYYPIGPTNTQINNSKSIQKATMRPYTINGKTYYPTVVKVGDTQRGIASWYGPNFHGKKTSNGEIFNMYNLTAAHKTLPMNTIVKVTNLNNGKNITVRINDRGPFVSNRIIDLSKAAAEKISMISTGTAPVILDIVGFASQNISEQKNYPSNQSQSIVGGNFMVQIGAFRNKNGAIIYQNQHKQILGYKSIIKTYIIDNLKMYRVFLTGFKSEDEARDFAKSGHFNGAYILRD
;
A
#
# COMPACT_ATOMS: atom_id res chain seq x y z
N MET A 1 58.71 -49.25 0.26
CA MET A 1 57.88 -48.44 -0.59
C MET A 1 56.56 -48.22 0.15
N SER A 2 56.37 -47.02 0.75
CA SER A 2 55.22 -46.72 1.61
C SER A 2 54.25 -45.83 0.81
N PHE A 3 53.07 -46.32 0.56
CA PHE A 3 52.04 -45.55 -0.11
C PHE A 3 51.26 -44.69 0.92
N ILE A 4 51.40 -43.36 0.82
CA ILE A 4 50.61 -42.39 1.58
C ILE A 4 49.34 -42.13 0.79
N ALA A 5 48.18 -42.54 1.33
CA ALA A 5 46.87 -42.20 0.81
C ALA A 5 46.47 -40.82 1.35
N ILE A 6 46.37 -39.83 0.45
CA ILE A 6 45.87 -38.48 0.78
C ILE A 6 44.36 -38.53 0.71
N LEU A 7 43.71 -38.40 1.87
CA LEU A 7 42.27 -38.30 2.03
C LEU A 7 41.82 -36.84 1.79
N PHE A 8 41.22 -36.55 0.63
CA PHE A 8 40.58 -35.26 0.40
C PHE A 8 39.23 -35.19 1.14
N LEU A 9 39.21 -34.43 2.23
CA LEU A 9 37.97 -34.05 2.89
C LEU A 9 37.28 -32.93 2.06
N LEU A 10 36.25 -33.29 1.31
CA LEU A 10 35.33 -32.33 0.70
C LEU A 10 34.44 -31.72 1.78
N ASN A 11 34.81 -30.50 2.24
CA ASN A 11 33.92 -29.67 3.05
C ASN A 11 32.77 -29.17 2.16
N GLY A 12 31.69 -29.93 2.08
CA GLY A 12 30.45 -29.47 1.52
C GLY A 12 29.85 -28.38 2.41
N CYS A 13 29.86 -27.13 1.94
CA CYS A 13 29.05 -26.07 2.53
C CYS A 13 27.58 -26.45 2.40
N PHE A 14 27.00 -27.00 3.44
CA PHE A 14 25.56 -27.09 3.58
C PHE A 14 25.00 -25.66 3.74
N TYR A 15 24.44 -25.12 2.68
CA TYR A 15 23.51 -23.96 2.77
C TYR A 15 22.29 -24.45 3.54
N THR A 16 22.31 -24.31 4.84
CA THR A 16 21.08 -24.41 5.64
C THR A 16 20.26 -23.19 5.32
N ASN A 17 19.16 -23.41 4.61
CA ASN A 17 18.08 -22.46 4.46
C ASN A 17 17.52 -22.21 5.88
N SER A 18 18.10 -21.25 6.59
CA SER A 18 17.63 -20.83 7.91
C SER A 18 16.27 -20.18 7.71
N TYR A 19 15.23 -20.98 7.79
CA TYR A 19 13.89 -20.54 8.10
C TYR A 19 13.99 -19.93 9.50
N TYR A 20 14.21 -18.62 9.58
CA TYR A 20 14.08 -17.93 10.85
C TYR A 20 12.59 -17.90 11.17
N PRO A 21 12.15 -18.67 12.18
CA PRO A 21 10.79 -18.51 12.66
C PRO A 21 10.68 -17.03 13.07
N ILE A 22 9.62 -16.38 12.62
CA ILE A 22 9.18 -15.10 13.20
C ILE A 22 8.98 -15.42 14.68
N GLY A 23 10.01 -15.13 15.50
CA GLY A 23 9.98 -15.39 16.93
C GLY A 23 8.70 -14.79 17.49
N PRO A 24 8.03 -15.43 18.44
CA PRO A 24 6.84 -14.89 19.08
C PRO A 24 7.28 -13.70 19.93
N THR A 25 7.47 -12.55 19.30
CA THR A 25 7.31 -11.32 20.04
C THR A 25 5.83 -11.24 20.34
N ASN A 26 5.47 -11.29 21.59
CA ASN A 26 4.12 -11.28 22.15
C ASN A 26 3.42 -9.92 21.90
N THR A 27 3.55 -9.39 20.68
CA THR A 27 2.89 -8.20 20.22
C THR A 27 1.55 -8.66 19.65
N GLN A 28 0.51 -8.62 20.47
CA GLN A 28 -0.84 -8.92 20.01
C GLN A 28 -1.16 -7.99 18.82
N ILE A 29 -1.39 -8.60 17.66
CA ILE A 29 -1.81 -7.88 16.46
C ILE A 29 -3.17 -7.24 16.78
N ASN A 30 -3.21 -5.91 16.77
CA ASN A 30 -4.47 -5.20 17.00
C ASN A 30 -5.30 -5.20 15.70
N ASN A 31 -6.20 -6.16 15.60
CA ASN A 31 -7.11 -6.32 14.46
C ASN A 31 -8.58 -6.11 14.85
N SER A 32 -8.85 -5.34 15.92
CA SER A 32 -10.21 -5.05 16.33
C SER A 32 -10.96 -4.26 15.24
N LYS A 33 -12.26 -4.55 15.06
CA LYS A 33 -13.12 -3.83 14.10
C LYS A 33 -13.13 -2.32 14.37
N SER A 34 -13.02 -1.90 15.63
CA SER A 34 -12.95 -0.49 16.02
C SER A 34 -11.67 0.19 15.51
N ILE A 35 -10.52 -0.44 15.63
CA ILE A 35 -9.24 0.06 15.11
C ILE A 35 -9.26 0.09 13.58
N GLN A 36 -9.73 -0.95 12.92
CA GLN A 36 -9.88 -0.96 11.47
C GLN A 36 -10.76 0.21 10.99
N LYS A 37 -11.93 0.40 11.62
CA LYS A 37 -12.83 1.52 11.30
C LYS A 37 -12.18 2.88 11.58
N ALA A 38 -11.48 3.04 12.69
CA ALA A 38 -10.83 4.30 13.07
C ALA A 38 -9.69 4.66 12.12
N THR A 39 -8.83 3.70 11.78
CA THR A 39 -7.65 3.91 10.93
C THR A 39 -7.99 4.01 9.44
N MET A 40 -9.22 3.70 9.04
CA MET A 40 -9.73 3.91 7.68
C MET A 40 -10.43 5.26 7.49
N ARG A 41 -10.53 6.09 8.53
CA ARG A 41 -11.03 7.47 8.40
C ARG A 41 -9.97 8.38 7.78
N PRO A 42 -10.38 9.40 7.02
CA PRO A 42 -9.46 10.46 6.59
C PRO A 42 -8.79 11.10 7.81
N TYR A 43 -7.53 11.47 7.64
CA TYR A 43 -6.75 12.15 8.69
C TYR A 43 -5.83 13.21 8.08
N THR A 44 -5.53 14.27 8.84
CA THR A 44 -4.75 15.41 8.35
C THR A 44 -3.45 15.54 9.14
N ILE A 45 -2.33 15.64 8.43
CA ILE A 45 -1.00 15.91 8.99
C ILE A 45 -0.38 17.08 8.21
N ASN A 46 0.10 18.09 8.92
CA ASN A 46 0.74 19.28 8.33
C ASN A 46 -0.11 19.92 7.21
N GLY A 47 -1.42 20.03 7.43
CA GLY A 47 -2.36 20.63 6.47
C GLY A 47 -2.70 19.73 5.26
N LYS A 48 -2.07 18.56 5.10
CA LYS A 48 -2.39 17.59 4.05
C LYS A 48 -3.31 16.51 4.58
N THR A 49 -4.45 16.30 3.91
CA THR A 49 -5.39 15.23 4.26
C THR A 49 -5.05 13.96 3.48
N TYR A 50 -4.99 12.85 4.20
CA TYR A 50 -4.75 11.50 3.68
C TYR A 50 -6.03 10.68 3.79
N TYR A 51 -6.30 9.87 2.79
CA TYR A 51 -7.51 9.05 2.70
C TYR A 51 -7.08 7.58 2.58
N PRO A 52 -7.24 6.79 3.66
CA PRO A 52 -6.99 5.36 3.61
C PRO A 52 -7.81 4.70 2.49
N THR A 53 -7.20 3.78 1.76
CA THR A 53 -7.77 3.15 0.57
C THR A 53 -7.99 1.67 0.78
N VAL A 54 -8.98 1.13 0.08
CA VAL A 54 -9.16 -0.31 -0.06
C VAL A 54 -8.13 -0.85 -1.04
N VAL A 55 -7.57 -1.99 -0.71
CA VAL A 55 -6.66 -2.74 -1.58
C VAL A 55 -7.03 -4.21 -1.58
N LYS A 56 -6.59 -4.93 -2.60
CA LYS A 56 -6.74 -6.39 -2.73
C LYS A 56 -5.39 -7.05 -2.92
N VAL A 57 -5.33 -8.34 -2.66
CA VAL A 57 -4.14 -9.14 -2.97
C VAL A 57 -3.85 -9.05 -4.47
N GLY A 58 -2.59 -8.82 -4.81
CA GLY A 58 -2.13 -8.59 -6.18
C GLY A 58 -2.04 -7.12 -6.59
N ASP A 59 -2.58 -6.17 -5.80
CA ASP A 59 -2.32 -4.74 -6.05
C ASP A 59 -0.85 -4.42 -5.81
N THR A 60 -0.32 -3.51 -6.64
CA THR A 60 1.09 -3.10 -6.58
C THR A 60 1.21 -1.58 -6.52
N GLN A 61 2.27 -1.10 -5.86
CA GLN A 61 2.66 0.31 -5.83
C GLN A 61 4.16 0.44 -6.05
N ARG A 62 4.59 1.58 -6.62
CA ARG A 62 6.01 1.92 -6.79
C ARG A 62 6.32 3.26 -6.15
N GLY A 63 7.51 3.38 -5.56
CA GLY A 63 7.97 4.64 -4.96
C GLY A 63 9.25 4.46 -4.18
N ILE A 64 9.53 5.43 -3.32
CA ILE A 64 10.73 5.42 -2.46
C ILE A 64 10.35 4.90 -1.08
N ALA A 65 11.11 3.93 -0.59
CA ALA A 65 11.11 3.50 0.81
C ALA A 65 12.15 4.28 1.61
N SER A 66 11.88 4.47 2.90
CA SER A 66 12.89 4.78 3.92
C SER A 66 12.69 3.87 5.12
N TRP A 67 13.37 4.13 6.23
CA TRP A 67 13.20 3.36 7.45
C TRP A 67 13.19 4.24 8.69
N TYR A 68 12.52 3.76 9.73
CA TYR A 68 12.45 4.46 11.02
C TYR A 68 13.78 4.42 11.76
N GLY A 69 14.22 5.56 12.21
CA GLY A 69 15.34 5.66 13.15
C GLY A 69 15.01 5.09 14.54
N PRO A 70 16.03 4.89 15.40
CA PRO A 70 15.87 4.30 16.72
C PRO A 70 14.95 5.11 17.65
N ASN A 71 14.79 6.40 17.38
CA ASN A 71 13.99 7.32 18.20
C ASN A 71 12.49 7.00 18.25
N PHE A 72 12.00 6.10 17.41
CA PHE A 72 10.61 5.65 17.37
C PHE A 72 10.37 4.38 18.17
N HIS A 73 11.44 3.65 18.54
CA HIS A 73 11.33 2.42 19.32
C HIS A 73 10.60 2.65 20.66
N GLY A 74 9.64 1.78 20.99
CA GLY A 74 8.85 1.88 22.21
C GLY A 74 7.67 2.87 22.16
N LYS A 75 7.50 3.65 21.08
CA LYS A 75 6.36 4.55 20.91
C LYS A 75 5.14 3.84 20.35
N LYS A 76 3.94 4.37 20.60
CA LYS A 76 2.69 3.87 20.03
C LYS A 76 2.60 4.16 18.53
N THR A 77 2.17 3.16 17.78
CA THR A 77 1.82 3.27 16.36
C THR A 77 0.36 3.69 16.18
N SER A 78 -0.03 4.04 14.96
CA SER A 78 -1.39 4.49 14.64
C SER A 78 -2.47 3.43 14.86
N ASN A 79 -2.12 2.13 14.86
CA ASN A 79 -3.05 1.06 15.22
C ASN A 79 -3.03 0.72 16.72
N GLY A 80 -2.28 1.48 17.54
CA GLY A 80 -2.21 1.32 19.00
C GLY A 80 -1.19 0.31 19.50
N GLU A 81 -0.44 -0.38 18.63
CA GLU A 81 0.67 -1.25 19.02
C GLU A 81 1.88 -0.43 19.50
N ILE A 82 2.80 -1.08 20.21
CA ILE A 82 4.11 -0.49 20.52
C ILE A 82 5.08 -0.82 19.39
N PHE A 83 5.68 0.21 18.80
CA PHE A 83 6.65 0.02 17.73
C PHE A 83 7.91 -0.67 18.24
N ASN A 84 8.23 -1.79 17.63
CA ASN A 84 9.48 -2.51 17.85
C ASN A 84 10.30 -2.52 16.55
N MET A 85 11.44 -1.83 16.54
CA MET A 85 12.29 -1.71 15.35
C MET A 85 12.90 -3.05 14.87
N TYR A 86 12.84 -4.10 15.71
CA TYR A 86 13.31 -5.45 15.37
C TYR A 86 12.23 -6.35 14.77
N ASN A 87 10.96 -5.89 14.73
CA ASN A 87 9.87 -6.60 14.10
C ASN A 87 9.78 -6.24 12.60
N LEU A 88 9.22 -7.14 11.78
CA LEU A 88 9.01 -6.90 10.35
C LEU A 88 7.69 -6.13 10.13
N THR A 89 7.72 -4.83 10.42
CA THR A 89 6.58 -3.92 10.27
C THR A 89 6.95 -2.67 9.47
N ALA A 90 5.94 -1.95 9.02
CA ALA A 90 6.14 -0.72 8.29
C ALA A 90 4.97 0.27 8.48
N ALA A 91 5.24 1.56 8.20
CA ALA A 91 4.23 2.59 8.04
C ALA A 91 3.90 2.82 6.57
N HIS A 92 2.62 3.05 6.31
CA HIS A 92 2.13 3.46 5.00
C HIS A 92 1.01 4.50 5.15
N LYS A 93 0.96 5.48 4.22
CA LYS A 93 0.00 6.59 4.30
C LYS A 93 -1.45 6.11 4.25
N THR A 94 -1.78 5.18 3.36
CA THR A 94 -3.17 4.89 3.00
C THR A 94 -3.55 3.41 3.02
N LEU A 95 -2.60 2.47 3.06
CA LEU A 95 -2.92 1.05 3.15
C LEU A 95 -3.70 0.73 4.44
N PRO A 96 -4.67 -0.18 4.42
CA PRO A 96 -5.35 -0.66 5.62
C PRO A 96 -4.33 -1.18 6.64
N MET A 97 -4.60 -1.00 7.93
CA MET A 97 -3.78 -1.63 8.97
C MET A 97 -3.82 -3.15 8.83
N ASN A 98 -2.73 -3.79 9.18
CA ASN A 98 -2.52 -5.23 9.06
C ASN A 98 -2.47 -5.77 7.62
N THR A 99 -2.37 -4.89 6.60
CA THR A 99 -2.00 -5.31 5.24
C THR A 99 -0.60 -5.93 5.26
N ILE A 100 -0.45 -7.08 4.63
CA ILE A 100 0.82 -7.76 4.44
C ILE A 100 1.37 -7.38 3.06
N VAL A 101 2.57 -6.81 3.07
CA VAL A 101 3.18 -6.23 1.88
C VAL A 101 4.56 -6.86 1.66
N LYS A 102 4.79 -7.40 0.47
CA LYS A 102 6.13 -7.76 0.02
C LYS A 102 6.79 -6.50 -0.57
N VAL A 103 7.91 -6.10 0.00
CA VAL A 103 8.70 -4.94 -0.41
C VAL A 103 9.93 -5.42 -1.14
N THR A 104 10.07 -5.06 -2.41
CA THR A 104 11.24 -5.42 -3.24
C THR A 104 12.07 -4.16 -3.50
N ASN A 105 13.33 -4.17 -3.09
CA ASN A 105 14.31 -3.13 -3.39
C ASN A 105 14.78 -3.27 -4.85
N LEU A 106 14.50 -2.25 -5.67
CA LEU A 106 14.80 -2.27 -7.10
C LEU A 106 16.29 -2.13 -7.43
N ASN A 107 17.11 -1.66 -6.50
CA ASN A 107 18.55 -1.53 -6.71
C ASN A 107 19.29 -2.89 -6.64
N ASN A 108 18.74 -3.87 -5.91
CA ASN A 108 19.45 -5.13 -5.65
C ASN A 108 18.56 -6.38 -5.73
N GLY A 109 17.27 -6.24 -6.02
CA GLY A 109 16.29 -7.34 -6.12
C GLY A 109 15.92 -8.01 -4.78
N LYS A 110 16.53 -7.64 -3.66
CA LYS A 110 16.19 -8.21 -2.35
C LYS A 110 14.79 -7.80 -1.94
N ASN A 111 14.09 -8.71 -1.27
CA ASN A 111 12.73 -8.45 -0.81
C ASN A 111 12.51 -8.94 0.62
N ILE A 112 11.48 -8.40 1.26
CA ILE A 112 11.01 -8.75 2.59
C ILE A 112 9.50 -8.55 2.67
N THR A 113 8.83 -9.39 3.42
CA THR A 113 7.41 -9.23 3.72
C THR A 113 7.26 -8.55 5.07
N VAL A 114 6.47 -7.46 5.10
CA VAL A 114 6.20 -6.65 6.28
C VAL A 114 4.70 -6.49 6.50
N ARG A 115 4.31 -6.22 7.74
CA ARG A 115 2.93 -5.86 8.09
C ARG A 115 2.81 -4.35 8.32
N ILE A 116 1.79 -3.75 7.73
CA ILE A 116 1.48 -2.34 7.97
C ILE A 116 0.79 -2.20 9.32
N ASN A 117 1.39 -1.43 10.22
CA ASN A 117 0.83 -1.15 11.55
C ASN A 117 0.88 0.33 11.94
N ASP A 118 1.38 1.19 11.05
CA ASP A 118 1.49 2.63 11.33
C ASP A 118 1.16 3.50 10.12
N ARG A 119 1.01 4.81 10.35
CA ARG A 119 0.81 5.85 9.35
C ARG A 119 2.09 6.65 9.11
N GLY A 120 2.35 6.97 7.86
CA GLY A 120 3.53 7.66 7.33
C GLY A 120 4.01 6.96 6.05
N PRO A 121 5.09 7.44 5.46
CA PRO A 121 5.89 8.63 5.76
C PRO A 121 5.17 9.93 5.36
N PHE A 122 5.30 10.97 6.18
CA PHE A 122 4.73 12.30 5.87
C PHE A 122 5.73 13.22 5.16
N VAL A 123 6.61 12.62 4.40
CA VAL A 123 7.62 13.27 3.56
C VAL A 123 7.27 13.04 2.10
N SER A 124 7.48 14.06 1.25
CA SER A 124 7.27 13.95 -0.20
C SER A 124 8.07 12.79 -0.80
N ASN A 125 7.49 12.17 -1.84
CA ASN A 125 8.10 11.11 -2.65
C ASN A 125 8.38 9.78 -1.94
N ARG A 126 8.19 9.66 -0.62
CA ARG A 126 8.27 8.37 0.09
C ARG A 126 6.88 7.74 0.20
N ILE A 127 6.80 6.42 0.01
CA ILE A 127 5.54 5.68 0.09
C ILE A 127 5.46 4.77 1.33
N ILE A 128 6.61 4.30 1.83
CA ILE A 128 6.69 3.36 2.95
C ILE A 128 7.91 3.68 3.82
N ASP A 129 7.76 3.55 5.14
CA ASP A 129 8.85 3.56 6.08
C ASP A 129 8.95 2.18 6.75
N LEU A 130 10.08 1.50 6.57
CA LEU A 130 10.33 0.17 7.10
C LEU A 130 10.85 0.23 8.54
N SER A 131 10.62 -0.82 9.31
CA SER A 131 11.38 -1.04 10.53
C SER A 131 12.87 -1.24 10.20
N LYS A 132 13.76 -1.07 11.21
CA LYS A 132 15.19 -1.32 11.03
C LYS A 132 15.47 -2.74 10.55
N ALA A 133 14.85 -3.75 11.17
CA ALA A 133 15.04 -5.15 10.78
C ALA A 133 14.59 -5.42 9.33
N ALA A 134 13.49 -4.82 8.87
CA ALA A 134 13.03 -4.96 7.49
C ALA A 134 14.01 -4.29 6.50
N ALA A 135 14.49 -3.08 6.82
CA ALA A 135 15.45 -2.35 6.00
C ALA A 135 16.80 -3.08 5.88
N GLU A 136 17.27 -3.74 6.95
CA GLU A 136 18.47 -4.59 6.95
C GLU A 136 18.32 -5.76 5.96
N LYS A 137 17.15 -6.42 5.94
CA LYS A 137 16.88 -7.57 5.05
C LYS A 137 16.98 -7.23 3.57
N ILE A 138 16.64 -6.02 3.20
CA ILE A 138 16.74 -5.54 1.80
C ILE A 138 17.97 -4.67 1.54
N SER A 139 18.95 -4.67 2.48
CA SER A 139 20.23 -3.93 2.39
C SER A 139 20.04 -2.43 2.11
N MET A 140 19.13 -1.78 2.86
CA MET A 140 18.79 -0.36 2.66
C MET A 140 19.32 0.56 3.79
N ILE A 141 19.89 0.00 4.86
CA ILE A 141 20.34 0.79 6.03
C ILE A 141 21.35 1.88 5.65
N SER A 142 22.39 1.51 4.90
CA SER A 142 23.48 2.44 4.56
C SER A 142 23.06 3.56 3.62
N THR A 143 22.09 3.29 2.73
CA THR A 143 21.57 4.29 1.78
C THR A 143 20.46 5.15 2.38
N GLY A 144 19.84 4.69 3.47
CA GLY A 144 18.69 5.35 4.13
C GLY A 144 17.39 5.27 3.35
N THR A 145 17.45 5.20 2.02
CA THR A 145 16.31 5.11 1.10
C THR A 145 16.61 4.19 -0.07
N ALA A 146 15.55 3.65 -0.69
CA ALA A 146 15.67 2.87 -1.92
C ALA A 146 14.37 2.95 -2.75
N PRO A 147 14.47 2.89 -4.10
CA PRO A 147 13.31 2.66 -4.93
C PRO A 147 12.77 1.24 -4.71
N VAL A 148 11.45 1.11 -4.52
CA VAL A 148 10.81 -0.17 -4.19
C VAL A 148 9.56 -0.41 -5.02
N ILE A 149 9.22 -1.71 -5.16
CA ILE A 149 7.88 -2.18 -5.48
C ILE A 149 7.27 -2.75 -4.21
N LEU A 150 6.01 -2.41 -3.97
CA LEU A 150 5.16 -2.96 -2.93
C LEU A 150 4.13 -3.86 -3.59
N ASP A 151 4.11 -5.15 -3.24
CA ASP A 151 3.08 -6.10 -3.66
C ASP A 151 2.21 -6.43 -2.45
N ILE A 152 0.89 -6.25 -2.57
CA ILE A 152 -0.05 -6.65 -1.53
C ILE A 152 -0.21 -8.17 -1.60
N VAL A 153 0.21 -8.88 -0.55
CA VAL A 153 0.22 -10.35 -0.54
C VAL A 153 -0.77 -10.95 0.46
N GLY A 154 -1.42 -10.12 1.30
CA GLY A 154 -2.42 -10.61 2.26
C GLY A 154 -2.81 -9.59 3.31
N PHE A 155 -3.56 -10.09 4.30
CA PHE A 155 -3.99 -9.33 5.48
C PHE A 155 -3.83 -10.21 6.72
N ALA A 156 -3.24 -9.67 7.81
CA ALA A 156 -3.10 -10.41 9.05
C ALA A 156 -4.42 -10.37 9.84
N SER A 157 -4.92 -11.55 10.24
CA SER A 157 -6.05 -11.70 11.16
C SER A 157 -5.56 -12.12 12.56
N GLN A 158 -6.37 -11.91 13.60
CA GLN A 158 -6.03 -12.32 14.97
C GLN A 158 -5.97 -13.84 15.19
N ASN A 159 -6.55 -14.64 14.31
CA ASN A 159 -6.63 -16.09 14.46
C ASN A 159 -5.50 -16.78 13.69
N ILE A 160 -4.33 -16.91 14.31
CA ILE A 160 -3.22 -17.75 13.83
C ILE A 160 -3.60 -19.26 13.83
N SER A 161 -4.72 -19.64 14.46
CA SER A 161 -5.19 -21.04 14.53
C SER A 161 -5.93 -21.55 13.29
N GLU A 162 -6.26 -20.69 12.32
CA GLU A 162 -6.95 -21.10 11.10
C GLU A 162 -6.13 -20.77 9.83
N GLN A 163 -4.92 -21.31 9.76
CA GLN A 163 -4.20 -21.45 8.49
C GLN A 163 -4.68 -22.72 7.79
N LYS A 164 -5.95 -22.78 7.45
CA LYS A 164 -6.51 -23.78 6.52
C LYS A 164 -7.38 -23.08 5.50
N ASN A 165 -6.87 -23.12 4.24
CA ASN A 165 -7.64 -22.94 3.01
C ASN A 165 -8.37 -21.60 2.87
N TYR A 166 -7.69 -20.57 2.40
CA TYR A 166 -8.37 -19.49 1.69
C TYR A 166 -8.84 -20.04 0.33
N PRO A 167 -10.15 -20.20 0.12
CA PRO A 167 -10.66 -20.38 -1.22
C PRO A 167 -10.37 -19.06 -1.97
N SER A 168 -9.83 -19.18 -3.17
CA SER A 168 -9.42 -18.08 -4.06
C SER A 168 -10.58 -17.20 -4.58
N ASN A 169 -11.73 -17.15 -3.89
CA ASN A 169 -12.94 -16.47 -4.36
C ASN A 169 -13.81 -15.90 -3.24
N GLN A 170 -13.24 -15.08 -2.33
CA GLN A 170 -14.08 -14.11 -1.62
C GLN A 170 -13.23 -12.86 -1.29
N SER A 171 -13.36 -11.85 -2.11
CA SER A 171 -12.90 -10.50 -1.87
C SER A 171 -13.69 -9.92 -0.68
N GLN A 172 -13.15 -10.03 0.54
CA GLN A 172 -13.61 -9.16 1.62
C GLN A 172 -13.06 -7.76 1.35
N SER A 173 -13.82 -7.01 0.58
CA SER A 173 -13.57 -5.59 0.36
C SER A 173 -13.80 -4.84 1.67
N ILE A 174 -12.74 -4.37 2.29
CA ILE A 174 -12.84 -3.34 3.33
C ILE A 174 -13.30 -2.07 2.62
N VAL A 175 -14.47 -1.56 2.96
CA VAL A 175 -15.12 -0.42 2.29
C VAL A 175 -14.29 0.85 2.45
N GLY A 176 -13.60 1.26 1.39
CA GLY A 176 -13.02 2.57 1.19
C GLY A 176 -13.42 3.09 -0.19
N GLY A 177 -13.72 4.38 -0.30
CA GLY A 177 -14.43 4.93 -1.45
C GLY A 177 -13.74 4.75 -2.79
N ASN A 178 -14.52 4.61 -3.84
CA ASN A 178 -14.08 4.76 -5.20
C ASN A 178 -13.75 6.25 -5.45
N PHE A 179 -12.52 6.52 -5.86
CA PHE A 179 -12.14 7.87 -6.24
C PHE A 179 -12.41 8.09 -7.72
N MET A 180 -13.01 9.22 -8.00
CA MET A 180 -13.29 9.66 -9.36
C MET A 180 -12.79 11.08 -9.55
N VAL A 181 -12.29 11.38 -10.74
CA VAL A 181 -11.96 12.76 -11.14
C VAL A 181 -12.99 13.24 -12.14
N GLN A 182 -13.73 14.29 -11.77
CA GLN A 182 -14.64 14.94 -12.72
C GLN A 182 -13.82 15.71 -13.74
N ILE A 183 -14.06 15.42 -15.02
CA ILE A 183 -13.39 16.05 -16.16
C ILE A 183 -14.33 16.89 -17.03
N GLY A 184 -15.64 16.80 -16.78
CA GLY A 184 -16.63 17.61 -17.51
C GLY A 184 -18.00 17.56 -16.85
N ALA A 185 -18.83 18.58 -17.11
CA ALA A 185 -20.23 18.65 -16.68
C ALA A 185 -21.10 19.28 -17.79
N PHE A 186 -22.23 18.66 -18.10
CA PHE A 186 -23.06 19.00 -19.24
C PHE A 186 -24.54 19.03 -18.85
N ARG A 187 -25.30 20.00 -19.36
CA ARG A 187 -26.75 20.00 -19.27
C ARG A 187 -27.40 19.10 -20.32
N ASN A 188 -26.70 18.86 -21.43
CA ASN A 188 -27.16 18.01 -22.54
C ASN A 188 -26.48 16.63 -22.44
N LYS A 189 -27.28 15.56 -22.46
CA LYS A 189 -26.82 14.18 -22.41
C LYS A 189 -25.91 13.83 -23.60
N ASN A 190 -26.27 14.27 -24.81
CA ASN A 190 -25.49 13.98 -26.01
C ASN A 190 -24.11 14.64 -25.95
N GLY A 191 -24.02 15.88 -25.43
CA GLY A 191 -22.73 16.53 -25.19
C GLY A 191 -21.84 15.77 -24.23
N ALA A 192 -22.41 15.23 -23.15
CA ALA A 192 -21.66 14.37 -22.23
C ALA A 192 -21.17 13.08 -22.89
N ILE A 193 -21.98 12.43 -23.74
CA ILE A 193 -21.63 11.20 -24.46
C ILE A 193 -20.51 11.49 -25.47
N ILE A 194 -20.60 12.55 -26.24
CA ILE A 194 -19.57 12.95 -27.21
C ILE A 194 -18.25 13.18 -26.45
N TYR A 195 -18.29 13.96 -25.37
CA TYR A 195 -17.11 14.24 -24.56
C TYR A 195 -16.53 12.98 -23.92
N GLN A 196 -17.37 12.09 -23.39
CA GLN A 196 -16.92 10.80 -22.86
C GLN A 196 -16.24 9.95 -23.93
N ASN A 197 -16.78 9.88 -25.15
CA ASN A 197 -16.19 9.11 -26.25
C ASN A 197 -14.82 9.64 -26.68
N GLN A 198 -14.63 10.96 -26.66
CA GLN A 198 -13.32 11.59 -26.93
C GLN A 198 -12.30 11.29 -25.82
N HIS A 199 -12.76 11.02 -24.59
CA HIS A 199 -11.93 10.77 -23.41
C HIS A 199 -12.20 9.39 -22.81
N LYS A 200 -12.52 8.39 -23.66
CA LYS A 200 -12.97 7.06 -23.20
C LYS A 200 -11.96 6.37 -22.28
N GLN A 201 -10.68 6.59 -22.56
CA GLN A 201 -9.57 6.09 -21.74
C GLN A 201 -8.41 7.09 -21.79
N ILE A 202 -8.00 7.59 -20.63
CA ILE A 202 -6.88 8.55 -20.50
C ILE A 202 -5.91 7.99 -19.48
N LEU A 203 -4.64 7.77 -19.87
CA LEU A 203 -3.57 7.25 -19.02
C LEU A 203 -3.95 5.99 -18.23
N GLY A 204 -4.80 5.12 -18.80
CA GLY A 204 -5.27 3.90 -18.17
C GLY A 204 -6.58 4.04 -17.37
N TYR A 205 -7.06 5.26 -17.10
CA TYR A 205 -8.33 5.52 -16.42
C TYR A 205 -9.49 5.51 -17.41
N LYS A 206 -10.62 4.89 -17.00
CA LYS A 206 -11.82 4.79 -17.84
C LYS A 206 -12.78 5.93 -17.49
N SER A 207 -13.45 6.51 -18.51
CA SER A 207 -14.47 7.50 -18.28
C SER A 207 -15.87 6.89 -18.15
N ILE A 208 -16.66 7.46 -17.23
CA ILE A 208 -18.09 7.15 -17.04
C ILE A 208 -18.90 8.43 -16.98
N ILE A 209 -20.22 8.32 -17.25
CA ILE A 209 -21.18 9.41 -17.04
C ILE A 209 -22.04 9.07 -15.83
N LYS A 210 -22.18 10.01 -14.90
CA LYS A 210 -23.19 9.97 -13.83
C LYS A 210 -24.17 11.11 -14.01
N THR A 211 -25.46 10.85 -13.74
CA THR A 211 -26.52 11.84 -13.82
C THR A 211 -26.87 12.31 -12.42
N TYR A 212 -26.90 13.63 -12.25
CA TYR A 212 -27.32 14.31 -11.02
C TYR A 212 -28.56 15.18 -11.30
N ILE A 213 -29.38 15.36 -10.29
CA ILE A 213 -30.47 16.34 -10.32
C ILE A 213 -30.06 17.48 -9.39
N ILE A 214 -29.88 18.67 -9.95
CA ILE A 214 -29.52 19.89 -9.23
C ILE A 214 -30.56 20.93 -9.58
N ASP A 215 -31.27 21.49 -8.59
CA ASP A 215 -32.33 22.48 -8.77
C ASP A 215 -33.37 22.03 -9.82
N ASN A 216 -33.84 20.79 -9.72
CA ASN A 216 -34.77 20.15 -10.67
C ASN A 216 -34.26 20.03 -12.13
N LEU A 217 -32.99 20.32 -12.37
CA LEU A 217 -32.37 20.18 -13.69
C LEU A 217 -31.44 18.97 -13.72
N LYS A 218 -31.49 18.20 -14.82
CA LYS A 218 -30.54 17.08 -15.03
C LYS A 218 -29.18 17.63 -15.44
N MET A 219 -28.14 17.17 -14.71
CA MET A 219 -26.74 17.44 -15.00
C MET A 219 -26.01 16.13 -15.27
N TYR A 220 -25.30 16.04 -16.38
CA TYR A 220 -24.51 14.89 -16.79
C TYR A 220 -23.05 15.19 -16.54
N ARG A 221 -22.44 14.48 -15.61
CA ARG A 221 -21.03 14.68 -15.25
C ARG A 221 -20.20 13.52 -15.76
N VAL A 222 -19.06 13.83 -16.39
CA VAL A 222 -18.11 12.85 -16.90
C VAL A 222 -16.98 12.73 -15.90
N PHE A 223 -16.72 11.50 -15.47
CA PHE A 223 -15.68 11.17 -14.50
C PHE A 223 -14.68 10.19 -15.09
N LEU A 224 -13.43 10.32 -14.73
CA LEU A 224 -12.44 9.24 -14.83
C LEU A 224 -12.50 8.40 -13.55
N THR A 225 -12.38 7.09 -13.72
CA THR A 225 -12.43 6.09 -12.63
C THR A 225 -11.26 5.12 -12.74
N GLY A 226 -11.02 4.35 -11.67
CA GLY A 226 -9.94 3.38 -11.60
C GLY A 226 -8.72 3.88 -10.83
N PHE A 227 -8.83 5.03 -10.17
CA PHE A 227 -7.80 5.53 -9.26
C PHE A 227 -7.70 4.62 -8.04
N LYS A 228 -6.49 4.22 -7.70
CA LYS A 228 -6.19 3.32 -6.58
C LYS A 228 -6.12 4.04 -5.23
N SER A 229 -5.99 5.39 -5.26
CA SER A 229 -5.94 6.21 -4.07
C SER A 229 -6.47 7.62 -4.35
N GLU A 230 -6.82 8.37 -3.29
CA GLU A 230 -7.16 9.77 -3.45
C GLU A 230 -5.95 10.60 -3.87
N ASP A 231 -4.75 10.29 -3.35
CA ASP A 231 -3.55 10.99 -3.76
C ASP A 231 -3.31 10.84 -5.28
N GLU A 232 -3.51 9.64 -5.84
CA GLU A 232 -3.42 9.40 -7.29
C GLU A 232 -4.46 10.21 -8.08
N ALA A 233 -5.72 10.21 -7.62
CA ALA A 233 -6.78 11.01 -8.23
C ALA A 233 -6.51 12.52 -8.12
N ARG A 234 -5.96 12.97 -6.98
CA ARG A 234 -5.60 14.37 -6.74
C ARG A 234 -4.44 14.81 -7.60
N ASP A 235 -3.40 14.00 -7.72
CA ASP A 235 -2.23 14.29 -8.56
C ASP A 235 -2.66 14.34 -10.03
N PHE A 236 -3.56 13.43 -10.46
CA PHE A 236 -4.14 13.49 -11.79
C PHE A 236 -4.96 14.79 -11.99
N ALA A 237 -5.84 15.15 -11.05
CA ALA A 237 -6.64 16.38 -11.16
C ALA A 237 -5.76 17.64 -11.23
N LYS A 238 -4.61 17.64 -10.55
CA LYS A 238 -3.63 18.76 -10.56
C LYS A 238 -2.66 18.71 -11.73
N SER A 239 -2.60 17.64 -12.51
CA SER A 239 -1.61 17.46 -13.59
C SER A 239 -1.79 18.42 -14.78
N GLY A 240 -2.91 19.15 -14.83
CA GLY A 240 -3.23 20.08 -15.92
C GLY A 240 -3.84 19.44 -17.16
N HIS A 241 -4.08 18.11 -17.17
CA HIS A 241 -4.72 17.43 -18.30
C HIS A 241 -6.16 17.93 -18.55
N PHE A 242 -6.84 18.36 -17.50
CA PHE A 242 -8.18 18.93 -17.58
C PHE A 242 -8.31 20.14 -16.67
N ASN A 243 -8.66 21.30 -17.26
CA ASN A 243 -8.90 22.52 -16.50
C ASN A 243 -10.13 22.36 -15.59
N GLY A 244 -9.99 22.68 -14.31
CA GLY A 244 -11.07 22.60 -13.35
C GLY A 244 -11.45 21.18 -12.94
N ALA A 245 -10.59 20.19 -13.23
CA ALA A 245 -10.79 18.83 -12.72
C ALA A 245 -10.73 18.80 -11.20
N TYR A 246 -11.64 18.07 -10.57
CA TYR A 246 -11.64 17.88 -9.13
C TYR A 246 -12.06 16.45 -8.77
N ILE A 247 -11.64 16.02 -7.60
CA ILE A 247 -11.91 14.68 -7.10
C ILE A 247 -13.26 14.62 -6.40
N LEU A 248 -13.93 13.48 -6.62
CA LEU A 248 -15.13 13.07 -5.90
C LEU A 248 -14.90 11.66 -5.34
N ARG A 249 -15.43 11.44 -4.17
CA ARG A 249 -15.53 10.12 -3.56
C ARG A 249 -16.95 9.61 -3.75
N ASP A 250 -17.09 8.37 -4.26
CA ASP A 250 -18.37 7.67 -4.39
C ASP A 250 -18.74 6.97 -3.10
#